data_8d96dda608351af46f3eae07f9ab145a
#
_entry.id   8d96dda608351af46f3eae07f9ab145a
#
_cell.length_a   1.000
_cell.length_b   1.000
_cell.length_c   1.000
_cell.angle_alpha   90.00
_cell.angle_beta   90.00
_cell.angle_gamma   90.00
#
_symmetry.space_group_name_H-M   'P 1'
#
loop_
_entity.id
_entity.type
_entity.pdbx_description
1 polymer ?
#
loop_
_entity_poly.entity_id
_entity_poly.type
_entity_poly.pdbx_seq_one_letter_code
_entity_poly.pdbx_strand_id
1 'polypeptide(L)'
;MLSSALKSIVVSAKKIPPHLEIKKITLIDNGNNKKELLSIIENYSAFSLNIQYYSAGENLGYGQAHNIAIYRSDAVYHLIVNPDVIISPESLWTGINYLENNNEVVAVSPSAVDGKNNIHYLAKSYPSLLVLLVRALNLKKIEKNILKKIEKYELREVVHNKKIVEVQIISGCFMLCKTKALHKVGGFDSRYFLYFEDFSLSIELHKIGKIMYLPDMKIIHFGGNSSRKGMKHICMFVASMIKFFNRYGWKIF
;
A
#
# COMPACT_ATOMS: atom_id res chain seq x y z
N MET A 1 -0.59 0.83 -17.69
CA MET A 1 -0.30 0.32 -16.35
C MET A 1 -1.50 -0.38 -15.72
N LEU A 2 -2.66 0.27 -15.58
CA LEU A 2 -3.85 -0.35 -14.98
C LEU A 2 -4.22 -1.70 -15.62
N SER A 3 -4.20 -1.80 -16.95
CA SER A 3 -4.48 -3.05 -17.65
C SER A 3 -3.52 -4.18 -17.26
N SER A 4 -2.22 -3.88 -17.10
CA SER A 4 -1.24 -4.86 -16.64
C SER A 4 -1.48 -5.27 -15.18
N ALA A 5 -1.86 -4.32 -14.31
CA ALA A 5 -2.24 -4.60 -12.92
C ALA A 5 -3.46 -5.54 -12.87
N LEU A 6 -4.54 -5.24 -13.59
CA LEU A 6 -5.72 -6.09 -13.66
C LEU A 6 -5.39 -7.50 -14.19
N LYS A 7 -4.57 -7.58 -15.25
CA LYS A 7 -4.11 -8.89 -15.78
C LYS A 7 -3.37 -9.70 -14.71
N SER A 8 -2.51 -9.06 -13.91
CA SER A 8 -1.77 -9.75 -12.84
C SER A 8 -2.71 -10.23 -11.73
N ILE A 9 -3.76 -9.47 -11.40
CA ILE A 9 -4.80 -9.89 -10.45
C ILE A 9 -5.54 -11.12 -10.97
N VAL A 10 -5.95 -11.12 -12.26
CA VAL A 10 -6.59 -12.29 -12.90
C VAL A 10 -5.71 -13.54 -12.79
N VAL A 11 -4.42 -13.39 -13.09
CA VAL A 11 -3.47 -14.52 -13.02
C VAL A 11 -3.31 -15.02 -11.60
N SER A 12 -3.18 -14.11 -10.64
CA SER A 12 -3.04 -14.47 -9.21
C SER A 12 -4.33 -15.07 -8.63
N ALA A 13 -5.50 -14.64 -9.13
CA ALA A 13 -6.80 -15.23 -8.75
C ALA A 13 -6.90 -16.73 -9.05
N LYS A 14 -6.31 -17.17 -10.17
CA LYS A 14 -6.31 -18.61 -10.55
C LYS A 14 -5.50 -19.51 -9.60
N LYS A 15 -4.70 -18.92 -8.72
CA LYS A 15 -3.88 -19.62 -7.71
C LYS A 15 -4.55 -19.68 -6.33
N ILE A 16 -5.64 -18.95 -6.16
CA ILE A 16 -6.47 -18.99 -4.95
C ILE A 16 -7.26 -20.31 -4.94
N PRO A 17 -7.34 -21.03 -3.81
CA PRO A 17 -8.09 -22.26 -3.71
C PRO A 17 -9.58 -22.08 -4.07
N PRO A 18 -10.28 -23.13 -4.60
CA PRO A 18 -11.65 -23.02 -5.10
C PRO A 18 -12.72 -22.58 -4.08
N HIS A 19 -12.43 -22.71 -2.78
CA HIS A 19 -13.35 -22.26 -1.72
C HIS A 19 -13.26 -20.74 -1.45
N LEU A 20 -12.31 -20.06 -2.10
CA LEU A 20 -12.10 -18.62 -2.06
C LEU A 20 -12.22 -18.04 -3.47
N GLU A 21 -12.72 -16.81 -3.56
CA GLU A 21 -12.85 -16.09 -4.82
C GLU A 21 -12.57 -14.61 -4.67
N ILE A 22 -12.18 -13.94 -5.74
CA ILE A 22 -12.21 -12.49 -5.80
C ILE A 22 -13.64 -12.02 -6.03
N LYS A 23 -14.32 -11.63 -4.96
CA LYS A 23 -15.72 -11.20 -4.98
C LYS A 23 -15.98 -10.01 -5.89
N LYS A 24 -15.08 -9.02 -5.84
CA LYS A 24 -15.13 -7.86 -6.74
C LYS A 24 -13.79 -7.12 -6.80
N ILE A 25 -13.59 -6.41 -7.89
CA ILE A 25 -12.55 -5.39 -8.06
C ILE A 25 -13.23 -4.03 -8.18
N THR A 26 -12.87 -3.08 -7.36
CA THR A 26 -13.44 -1.73 -7.38
C THR A 26 -12.43 -0.75 -7.96
N LEU A 27 -12.73 -0.14 -9.09
CA LEU A 27 -11.94 0.94 -9.67
C LEU A 27 -12.53 2.28 -9.24
N ILE A 28 -11.78 3.03 -8.45
CA ILE A 28 -12.16 4.37 -8.02
C ILE A 28 -11.50 5.40 -8.93
N ASP A 29 -12.30 6.10 -9.72
CA ASP A 29 -11.87 7.25 -10.51
C ASP A 29 -11.82 8.49 -9.63
N ASN A 30 -10.63 8.82 -9.16
CA ASN A 30 -10.32 9.99 -8.35
C ASN A 30 -9.91 11.21 -9.22
N GLY A 31 -10.19 11.15 -10.51
CA GLY A 31 -9.96 12.18 -11.51
C GLY A 31 -11.18 12.33 -12.42
N ASN A 32 -10.98 12.43 -13.72
CA ASN A 32 -12.03 12.48 -14.72
C ASN A 32 -11.68 11.57 -15.92
N ASN A 33 -11.37 10.30 -15.65
CA ASN A 33 -10.87 9.35 -16.65
C ASN A 33 -11.94 8.32 -17.06
N LYS A 34 -13.23 8.63 -16.89
CA LYS A 34 -14.35 7.69 -17.04
C LYS A 34 -14.29 6.89 -18.35
N LYS A 35 -14.09 7.55 -19.49
CA LYS A 35 -14.08 6.88 -20.81
C LYS A 35 -12.96 5.84 -20.91
N GLU A 36 -11.74 6.20 -20.48
CA GLU A 36 -10.59 5.31 -20.49
C GLU A 36 -10.80 4.12 -19.57
N LEU A 37 -11.29 4.36 -18.35
CA LEU A 37 -11.52 3.30 -17.36
C LEU A 37 -12.61 2.33 -17.79
N LEU A 38 -13.72 2.82 -18.37
CA LEU A 38 -14.77 1.95 -18.86
C LEU A 38 -14.30 1.09 -20.04
N SER A 39 -13.53 1.65 -20.98
CA SER A 39 -12.93 0.88 -22.08
C SER A 39 -11.98 -0.22 -21.57
N ILE A 40 -11.23 0.06 -20.50
CA ILE A 40 -10.38 -0.97 -19.87
C ILE A 40 -11.25 -2.05 -19.23
N ILE A 41 -12.33 -1.71 -18.51
CA ILE A 41 -13.24 -2.70 -17.89
C ILE A 41 -13.86 -3.62 -18.95
N GLU A 42 -14.33 -3.08 -20.07
CA GLU A 42 -14.90 -3.86 -21.17
C GLU A 42 -13.96 -4.96 -21.67
N ASN A 43 -12.66 -4.67 -21.77
CA ASN A 43 -11.65 -5.66 -22.17
C ASN A 43 -11.48 -6.82 -21.15
N TYR A 44 -11.99 -6.68 -19.93
CA TYR A 44 -11.93 -7.70 -18.88
C TYR A 44 -13.27 -8.41 -18.61
N SER A 45 -14.34 -8.04 -19.31
CA SER A 45 -15.68 -8.66 -19.17
C SER A 45 -15.68 -10.18 -19.39
N ALA A 46 -14.79 -10.67 -20.27
CA ALA A 46 -14.65 -12.09 -20.56
C ALA A 46 -14.01 -12.94 -19.44
N PHE A 47 -13.44 -12.31 -18.41
CA PHE A 47 -12.70 -13.03 -17.35
C PHE A 47 -13.54 -13.38 -16.12
N SER A 48 -14.86 -13.26 -16.18
CA SER A 48 -15.79 -13.53 -15.05
C SER A 48 -15.46 -12.76 -13.76
N LEU A 49 -14.73 -11.64 -13.87
CA LEU A 49 -14.43 -10.77 -12.76
C LEU A 49 -15.49 -9.68 -12.60
N ASN A 50 -16.01 -9.54 -11.39
CA ASN A 50 -16.91 -8.43 -11.06
C ASN A 50 -16.10 -7.15 -10.88
N ILE A 51 -15.88 -6.38 -11.96
CA ILE A 51 -15.19 -5.10 -11.91
C ILE A 51 -16.22 -3.98 -11.85
N GLN A 52 -16.21 -3.21 -10.78
CA GLN A 52 -17.11 -2.09 -10.55
C GLN A 52 -16.36 -0.76 -10.66
N TYR A 53 -16.96 0.17 -11.39
CA TYR A 53 -16.49 1.55 -11.54
C TYR A 53 -17.24 2.48 -10.56
N TYR A 54 -16.50 3.31 -9.85
CA TYR A 54 -17.04 4.40 -9.05
C TYR A 54 -16.28 5.69 -9.36
N SER A 55 -17.04 6.76 -9.65
CA SER A 55 -16.48 8.10 -9.72
C SER A 55 -16.48 8.71 -8.32
N ALA A 56 -15.37 9.30 -7.93
CA ALA A 56 -15.30 10.10 -6.71
C ALA A 56 -15.93 11.49 -6.90
N GLY A 57 -16.22 11.90 -8.16
CA GLY A 57 -16.73 13.22 -8.49
C GLY A 57 -15.65 14.30 -8.55
N GLU A 58 -14.72 14.28 -7.63
CA GLU A 58 -13.58 15.18 -7.52
C GLU A 58 -12.36 14.42 -6.98
N ASN A 59 -11.19 15.06 -6.95
CA ASN A 59 -10.00 14.47 -6.36
C ASN A 59 -10.04 14.56 -4.83
N LEU A 60 -10.45 13.45 -4.20
CA LEU A 60 -10.54 13.31 -2.74
C LEU A 60 -9.18 13.05 -2.05
N GLY A 61 -8.10 12.88 -2.82
CA GLY A 61 -6.84 12.36 -2.31
C GLY A 61 -6.83 10.83 -2.25
N TYR A 62 -5.69 10.27 -1.83
CA TYR A 62 -5.46 8.83 -1.90
C TYR A 62 -6.37 8.02 -0.96
N GLY A 63 -6.28 8.32 0.34
CA GLY A 63 -6.97 7.52 1.36
C GLY A 63 -8.50 7.60 1.28
N GLN A 64 -9.05 8.80 1.05
CA GLN A 64 -10.50 8.97 0.96
C GLN A 64 -11.08 8.26 -0.27
N ALA A 65 -10.36 8.25 -1.40
CA ALA A 65 -10.79 7.49 -2.57
C ALA A 65 -10.88 5.98 -2.24
N HIS A 66 -9.88 5.42 -1.57
CA HIS A 66 -9.93 4.02 -1.12
C HIS A 66 -11.04 3.74 -0.11
N ASN A 67 -11.37 4.68 0.76
CA ASN A 67 -12.46 4.54 1.72
C ASN A 67 -13.81 4.26 1.07
N ILE A 68 -14.05 4.79 -0.15
CA ILE A 68 -15.27 4.49 -0.92
C ILE A 68 -15.44 2.97 -1.10
N ALA A 69 -14.35 2.25 -1.40
CA ALA A 69 -14.37 0.80 -1.57
C ALA A 69 -14.34 0.06 -0.22
N ILE A 70 -13.56 0.56 0.75
CA ILE A 70 -13.42 -0.06 2.07
C ILE A 70 -14.79 -0.14 2.76
N TYR A 71 -15.53 0.97 2.84
CA TYR A 71 -16.83 1.02 3.53
C TYR A 71 -17.93 0.19 2.85
N ARG A 72 -17.76 -0.12 1.56
CA ARG A 72 -18.69 -0.98 0.78
C ARG A 72 -18.24 -2.44 0.70
N SER A 73 -17.13 -2.79 1.33
CA SER A 73 -16.61 -4.15 1.27
C SER A 73 -17.22 -5.02 2.34
N ASP A 74 -17.79 -6.14 1.91
CA ASP A 74 -18.30 -7.23 2.75
C ASP A 74 -17.44 -8.51 2.63
N ALA A 75 -16.34 -8.44 1.88
CA ALA A 75 -15.38 -9.53 1.73
C ALA A 75 -14.60 -9.76 3.05
N VAL A 76 -14.08 -10.97 3.24
CA VAL A 76 -13.24 -11.30 4.42
C VAL A 76 -11.93 -10.53 4.38
N TYR A 77 -11.34 -10.43 3.18
CA TYR A 77 -10.08 -9.73 2.93
C TYR A 77 -10.28 -8.58 1.95
N HIS A 78 -9.54 -7.52 2.14
CA HIS A 78 -9.55 -6.34 1.29
C HIS A 78 -8.12 -6.01 0.85
N LEU A 79 -7.92 -5.95 -0.46
CA LEU A 79 -6.66 -5.54 -1.06
C LEU A 79 -6.73 -4.07 -1.46
N ILE A 80 -5.89 -3.24 -0.87
CA ILE A 80 -5.58 -1.89 -1.32
C ILE A 80 -4.39 -2.01 -2.26
N VAL A 81 -4.52 -1.55 -3.50
CA VAL A 81 -3.47 -1.68 -4.51
C VAL A 81 -3.45 -0.52 -5.49
N ASN A 82 -2.26 -0.05 -5.83
CA ASN A 82 -2.06 0.97 -6.85
C ASN A 82 -2.21 0.39 -8.28
N PRO A 83 -2.65 1.21 -9.24
CA PRO A 83 -2.81 0.78 -10.63
C PRO A 83 -1.49 0.53 -11.38
N ASP A 84 -0.34 0.84 -10.76
CA ASP A 84 1.01 0.62 -11.27
C ASP A 84 1.75 -0.53 -10.55
N VAL A 85 1.00 -1.39 -9.87
CA VAL A 85 1.51 -2.60 -9.22
C VAL A 85 1.18 -3.84 -10.05
N ILE A 86 2.17 -4.68 -10.28
CA ILE A 86 2.00 -6.03 -10.85
C ILE A 86 2.23 -7.05 -9.76
N ILE A 87 1.27 -7.94 -9.57
CA ILE A 87 1.25 -8.97 -8.53
C ILE A 87 1.80 -10.27 -9.12
N SER A 88 2.76 -10.92 -8.45
CA SER A 88 3.20 -12.26 -8.85
C SER A 88 2.08 -13.30 -8.63
N PRO A 89 2.03 -14.36 -9.43
CA PRO A 89 0.90 -15.30 -9.43
C PRO A 89 0.53 -15.86 -8.04
N GLU A 90 1.52 -16.18 -7.22
CA GLU A 90 1.31 -16.82 -5.91
C GLU A 90 1.03 -15.80 -4.78
N SER A 91 1.22 -14.50 -5.03
CA SER A 91 1.26 -13.49 -3.95
C SER A 91 -0.07 -13.32 -3.21
N LEU A 92 -1.21 -13.33 -3.91
CA LEU A 92 -2.50 -13.20 -3.23
C LEU A 92 -2.75 -14.39 -2.32
N TRP A 93 -2.53 -15.62 -2.82
CA TRP A 93 -2.69 -16.82 -2.00
C TRP A 93 -1.72 -16.85 -0.82
N THR A 94 -0.44 -16.52 -1.03
CA THR A 94 0.55 -16.44 0.06
C THR A 94 0.07 -15.52 1.18
N GLY A 95 -0.44 -14.34 0.84
CA GLY A 95 -0.93 -13.39 1.83
C GLY A 95 -2.21 -13.82 2.52
N ILE A 96 -3.18 -14.33 1.77
CA ILE A 96 -4.46 -14.81 2.32
C ILE A 96 -4.21 -16.01 3.25
N ASN A 97 -3.47 -17.00 2.80
CA ASN A 97 -3.13 -18.17 3.61
C ASN A 97 -2.42 -17.80 4.92
N TYR A 98 -1.53 -16.81 4.88
CA TYR A 98 -0.89 -16.31 6.08
C TYR A 98 -1.89 -15.66 7.04
N LEU A 99 -2.82 -14.82 6.53
CA LEU A 99 -3.87 -14.19 7.34
C LEU A 99 -4.87 -15.19 7.92
N GLU A 100 -5.16 -16.30 7.21
CA GLU A 100 -6.04 -17.37 7.69
C GLU A 100 -5.42 -18.14 8.86
N ASN A 101 -4.12 -18.43 8.76
CA ASN A 101 -3.41 -19.23 9.77
C ASN A 101 -2.90 -18.40 10.96
N ASN A 102 -3.04 -17.06 10.94
CA ASN A 102 -2.55 -16.17 12.01
C ASN A 102 -3.65 -15.18 12.41
N ASN A 103 -4.43 -15.53 13.40
CA ASN A 103 -5.62 -14.76 13.82
C ASN A 103 -5.26 -13.35 14.32
N GLU A 104 -4.12 -13.19 14.96
CA GLU A 104 -3.61 -11.92 15.48
C GLU A 104 -3.10 -10.96 14.40
N VAL A 105 -2.88 -11.47 13.17
CA VAL A 105 -2.42 -10.65 12.04
C VAL A 105 -3.61 -10.01 11.34
N VAL A 106 -3.57 -8.70 11.17
CA VAL A 106 -4.65 -7.90 10.56
C VAL A 106 -4.31 -7.39 9.17
N ALA A 107 -3.03 -7.30 8.83
CA ALA A 107 -2.55 -6.87 7.52
C ALA A 107 -1.20 -7.48 7.17
N VAL A 108 -0.93 -7.61 5.87
CA VAL A 108 0.35 -8.08 5.35
C VAL A 108 0.85 -7.20 4.21
N SER A 109 2.18 -7.09 4.10
CA SER A 109 2.89 -6.33 3.08
C SER A 109 3.86 -7.22 2.32
N PRO A 110 3.97 -7.07 0.99
CA PRO A 110 4.84 -7.88 0.14
C PRO A 110 6.29 -7.37 0.12
N SER A 111 7.20 -8.19 -0.42
CA SER A 111 8.43 -7.73 -1.01
C SER A 111 8.16 -7.08 -2.37
N ALA A 112 8.90 -6.04 -2.69
CA ALA A 112 8.69 -5.29 -3.92
C ALA A 112 10.01 -4.95 -4.61
N VAL A 113 9.95 -4.93 -5.94
CA VAL A 113 11.00 -4.38 -6.80
C VAL A 113 10.40 -3.33 -7.74
N ASP A 114 11.24 -2.45 -8.28
CA ASP A 114 10.83 -1.57 -9.37
C ASP A 114 10.92 -2.27 -10.74
N GLY A 115 10.54 -1.57 -11.81
CA GLY A 115 10.63 -2.10 -13.18
C GLY A 115 12.07 -2.38 -13.67
N LYS A 116 13.09 -2.01 -12.88
CA LYS A 116 14.52 -2.28 -13.13
C LYS A 116 15.09 -3.32 -12.16
N ASN A 117 14.21 -4.00 -11.40
CA ASN A 117 14.57 -4.99 -10.40
C ASN A 117 15.34 -4.44 -9.17
N ASN A 118 15.28 -3.14 -8.91
CA ASN A 118 15.80 -2.58 -7.66
C ASN A 118 14.79 -2.78 -6.53
N ILE A 119 15.28 -3.08 -5.33
CA ILE A 119 14.42 -3.31 -4.16
C ILE A 119 13.69 -2.04 -3.75
N HIS A 120 12.35 -2.15 -3.58
CA HIS A 120 11.50 -1.15 -2.97
C HIS A 120 11.16 -1.55 -1.53
N TYR A 121 11.57 -0.72 -0.57
CA TYR A 121 11.29 -0.96 0.84
C TYR A 121 9.89 -0.44 1.20
N LEU A 122 8.88 -1.30 1.13
CA LEU A 122 7.48 -0.97 1.42
C LEU A 122 7.15 -1.05 2.92
N ALA A 123 7.78 -1.98 3.62
CA ALA A 123 7.69 -2.11 5.08
C ALA A 123 8.73 -1.23 5.76
N LYS A 124 8.34 -0.56 6.86
CA LYS A 124 9.18 0.41 7.55
C LYS A 124 8.96 0.36 9.06
N SER A 125 9.95 0.82 9.82
CA SER A 125 9.76 1.18 11.22
C SER A 125 9.16 2.58 11.36
N TYR A 126 8.85 3.02 12.59
CA TYR A 126 8.36 4.38 12.86
C TYR A 126 9.39 5.42 12.39
N PRO A 127 8.99 6.43 11.59
CA PRO A 127 9.91 7.41 11.01
C PRO A 127 10.46 8.37 12.05
N SER A 128 11.70 8.85 11.84
CA SER A 128 12.18 10.05 12.50
C SER A 128 12.22 11.23 11.52
N LEU A 129 12.11 12.45 12.06
CA LEU A 129 12.18 13.68 11.26
C LEU A 129 13.48 13.73 10.44
N LEU A 130 14.61 13.41 11.07
CA LEU A 130 15.92 13.37 10.41
C LEU A 130 15.91 12.42 9.20
N VAL A 131 15.41 11.19 9.36
CA VAL A 131 15.37 10.21 8.27
C VAL A 131 14.48 10.69 7.12
N LEU A 132 13.33 11.27 7.43
CA LEU A 132 12.43 11.80 6.39
C LEU A 132 13.04 12.98 5.64
N LEU A 133 13.68 13.92 6.34
CA LEU A 133 14.36 15.08 5.74
C LEU A 133 15.50 14.65 4.82
N VAL A 134 16.38 13.77 5.27
CA VAL A 134 17.52 13.29 4.47
C VAL A 134 17.03 12.56 3.22
N ARG A 135 15.98 11.78 3.31
CA ARG A 135 15.37 11.11 2.15
C ARG A 135 14.72 12.10 1.18
N ALA A 136 14.03 13.12 1.70
CA ALA A 136 13.39 14.16 0.88
C ALA A 136 14.42 15.00 0.11
N LEU A 137 15.55 15.34 0.75
CA LEU A 137 16.63 16.13 0.16
C LEU A 137 17.52 15.34 -0.81
N ASN A 138 17.39 14.01 -0.84
CA ASN A 138 18.15 13.12 -1.73
C ASN A 138 19.67 13.43 -1.74
N LEU A 139 20.25 13.60 -0.55
CA LEU A 139 21.64 14.01 -0.39
C LEU A 139 22.57 12.94 -0.97
N LYS A 140 23.48 13.37 -1.86
CA LYS A 140 24.44 12.45 -2.51
C LYS A 140 25.52 11.93 -1.57
N LYS A 141 25.85 12.69 -0.53
CA LYS A 141 26.81 12.28 0.52
C LYS A 141 26.08 12.27 1.86
N ILE A 142 25.97 11.10 2.46
CA ILE A 142 25.32 10.90 3.75
C ILE A 142 26.34 10.28 4.69
N GLU A 143 26.47 10.82 5.89
CA GLU A 143 27.31 10.24 6.94
C GLU A 143 26.89 8.80 7.28
N LYS A 144 27.87 7.95 7.59
CA LYS A 144 27.66 6.54 7.87
C LYS A 144 26.59 6.28 8.95
N ASN A 145 26.56 7.13 9.98
CA ASN A 145 25.58 7.01 11.08
C ASN A 145 24.14 7.32 10.63
N ILE A 146 23.98 8.29 9.74
CA ILE A 146 22.67 8.65 9.17
C ILE A 146 22.21 7.54 8.20
N LEU A 147 23.13 7.01 7.39
CA LEU A 147 22.84 5.88 6.50
C LEU A 147 22.32 4.68 7.29
N LYS A 148 22.96 4.29 8.39
CA LYS A 148 22.47 3.23 9.28
C LYS A 148 21.05 3.49 9.82
N LYS A 149 20.69 4.75 10.13
CA LYS A 149 19.32 5.10 10.55
C LYS A 149 18.31 4.91 9.43
N ILE A 150 18.67 5.27 8.18
CA ILE A 150 17.83 5.02 7.01
C ILE A 150 17.65 3.52 6.78
N GLU A 151 18.72 2.74 6.83
CA GLU A 151 18.70 1.28 6.66
C GLU A 151 17.80 0.61 7.71
N LYS A 152 17.90 1.04 8.97
CA LYS A 152 17.03 0.57 10.06
C LYS A 152 15.57 0.97 9.83
N TYR A 153 15.31 2.20 9.38
CA TYR A 153 13.95 2.67 9.07
C TYR A 153 13.34 1.86 7.92
N GLU A 154 14.11 1.58 6.87
CA GLU A 154 13.69 0.81 5.71
C GLU A 154 13.74 -0.72 5.92
N LEU A 155 14.12 -1.17 7.12
CA LEU A 155 14.24 -2.59 7.47
C LEU A 155 15.10 -3.37 6.45
N ARG A 156 16.19 -2.75 5.94
CA ARG A 156 16.98 -3.30 4.83
C ARG A 156 17.51 -4.70 5.13
N GLU A 157 18.04 -4.92 6.31
CA GLU A 157 18.55 -6.22 6.75
C GLU A 157 17.47 -7.31 6.69
N VAL A 158 16.24 -6.97 7.15
CA VAL A 158 15.10 -7.89 7.13
C VAL A 158 14.72 -8.26 5.71
N VAL A 159 14.64 -7.26 4.83
CA VAL A 159 14.27 -7.44 3.41
C VAL A 159 15.32 -8.26 2.67
N HIS A 160 16.61 -7.96 2.86
CA HIS A 160 17.70 -8.71 2.25
C HIS A 160 17.77 -10.16 2.73
N ASN A 161 17.53 -10.41 4.01
CA ASN A 161 17.53 -11.75 4.60
C ASN A 161 16.21 -12.50 4.41
N LYS A 162 15.24 -11.92 3.70
CA LYS A 162 13.92 -12.51 3.42
C LYS A 162 13.24 -13.08 4.67
N LYS A 163 13.26 -12.34 5.77
CA LYS A 163 12.64 -12.76 7.03
C LYS A 163 11.19 -12.29 7.11
N ILE A 164 10.31 -13.17 7.55
CA ILE A 164 8.95 -12.80 7.97
C ILE A 164 9.08 -12.08 9.31
N VAL A 165 8.62 -10.83 9.39
CA VAL A 165 8.71 -10.04 10.61
C VAL A 165 7.50 -9.15 10.78
N GLU A 166 7.20 -8.81 12.03
CA GLU A 166 6.25 -7.77 12.37
C GLU A 166 6.83 -6.39 12.03
N VAL A 167 6.01 -5.51 11.45
CA VAL A 167 6.41 -4.19 10.99
C VAL A 167 5.41 -3.13 11.42
N GLN A 168 5.89 -1.91 11.65
CA GLN A 168 5.04 -0.83 12.16
C GLN A 168 4.27 -0.10 11.07
N ILE A 169 4.85 0.03 9.88
CA ILE A 169 4.31 0.81 8.78
C ILE A 169 4.48 0.02 7.48
N ILE A 170 3.42 -0.01 6.69
CA ILE A 170 3.41 -0.57 5.34
C ILE A 170 2.90 0.47 4.34
N SER A 171 3.41 0.40 3.12
CA SER A 171 3.04 1.34 2.07
C SER A 171 1.65 1.06 1.51
N GLY A 172 0.87 2.12 1.30
CA GLY A 172 -0.44 2.08 0.68
C GLY A 172 -0.45 1.52 -0.75
N CYS A 173 0.70 1.49 -1.44
CA CYS A 173 0.73 0.95 -2.80
C CYS A 173 0.29 -0.53 -2.88
N PHE A 174 0.43 -1.28 -1.79
CA PHE A 174 -0.10 -2.64 -1.64
C PHE A 174 -0.27 -2.99 -0.16
N MET A 175 -1.51 -3.18 0.27
CA MET A 175 -1.86 -3.63 1.62
C MET A 175 -2.96 -4.68 1.52
N LEU A 176 -2.70 -5.92 1.91
CA LEU A 176 -3.73 -6.95 2.03
C LEU A 176 -4.15 -7.04 3.49
N CYS A 177 -5.41 -6.72 3.78
CA CYS A 177 -5.94 -6.55 5.13
C CYS A 177 -7.15 -7.44 5.39
N LYS A 178 -7.39 -7.80 6.65
CA LYS A 178 -8.70 -8.27 7.09
C LYS A 178 -9.69 -7.11 7.03
N THR A 179 -10.78 -7.25 6.28
CA THR A 179 -11.78 -6.17 6.10
C THR A 179 -12.35 -5.67 7.42
N LYS A 180 -12.61 -6.59 8.35
CA LYS A 180 -13.09 -6.24 9.70
C LYS A 180 -12.12 -5.32 10.44
N ALA A 181 -10.80 -5.47 10.23
CA ALA A 181 -9.80 -4.61 10.84
C ALA A 181 -9.85 -3.19 10.22
N LEU A 182 -9.96 -3.08 8.90
CA LEU A 182 -10.14 -1.79 8.23
C LEU A 182 -11.40 -1.06 8.72
N HIS A 183 -12.53 -1.77 8.85
CA HIS A 183 -13.78 -1.19 9.37
C HIS A 183 -13.62 -0.73 10.82
N LYS A 184 -12.97 -1.55 11.67
CA LYS A 184 -12.76 -1.25 13.10
C LYS A 184 -11.94 0.03 13.32
N VAL A 185 -10.94 0.30 12.46
CA VAL A 185 -10.13 1.51 12.54
C VAL A 185 -10.70 2.69 11.75
N GLY A 186 -11.82 2.49 11.01
CA GLY A 186 -12.47 3.52 10.22
C GLY A 186 -11.79 3.83 8.88
N GLY A 187 -11.01 2.88 8.32
CA GLY A 187 -10.28 3.07 7.07
C GLY A 187 -9.17 4.10 7.17
N PHE A 188 -8.89 4.77 6.07
CA PHE A 188 -7.92 5.88 6.01
C PHE A 188 -8.45 7.14 6.67
N ASP A 189 -7.59 7.83 7.40
CA ASP A 189 -7.92 9.12 8.02
C ASP A 189 -8.06 10.22 6.96
N SER A 190 -9.27 10.80 6.86
CA SER A 190 -9.62 11.81 5.87
C SER A 190 -8.87 13.15 6.00
N ARG A 191 -8.17 13.38 7.12
CA ARG A 191 -7.35 14.58 7.31
C ARG A 191 -6.10 14.59 6.43
N TYR A 192 -5.69 13.44 5.87
CA TYR A 192 -4.58 13.33 4.93
C TYR A 192 -5.12 13.29 3.51
N PHE A 193 -4.78 14.31 2.73
CA PHE A 193 -5.09 14.31 1.30
C PHE A 193 -4.12 13.39 0.54
N LEU A 194 -2.84 13.50 0.86
CA LEU A 194 -1.77 12.70 0.26
C LEU A 194 -0.57 12.65 1.22
N TYR A 195 0.12 11.50 1.25
CA TYR A 195 1.23 11.19 2.15
C TYR A 195 0.81 11.04 3.61
N PHE A 196 1.43 10.07 4.30
CA PHE A 196 1.18 9.69 5.69
C PHE A 196 -0.21 9.10 5.99
N GLU A 197 -1.13 9.03 5.02
CA GLU A 197 -2.40 8.33 5.18
C GLU A 197 -2.19 6.82 5.42
N ASP A 198 -1.24 6.22 4.71
CA ASP A 198 -0.83 4.82 4.87
C ASP A 198 -0.06 4.58 6.18
N PHE A 199 0.77 5.54 6.59
CA PHE A 199 1.43 5.52 7.90
C PHE A 199 0.41 5.58 9.03
N SER A 200 -0.55 6.52 8.94
CA SER A 200 -1.63 6.65 9.92
C SER A 200 -2.46 5.37 10.00
N LEU A 201 -2.89 4.82 8.85
CA LEU A 201 -3.65 3.58 8.81
C LEU A 201 -2.85 2.40 9.42
N SER A 202 -1.55 2.30 9.11
CA SER A 202 -0.69 1.26 9.68
C SER A 202 -0.62 1.34 11.21
N ILE A 203 -0.45 2.55 11.78
CA ILE A 203 -0.42 2.73 13.24
C ILE A 203 -1.77 2.36 13.88
N GLU A 204 -2.89 2.73 13.27
CA GLU A 204 -4.22 2.38 13.81
C GLU A 204 -4.48 0.86 13.71
N LEU A 205 -4.10 0.21 12.62
CA LEU A 205 -4.19 -1.25 12.47
C LEU A 205 -3.31 -1.97 13.51
N HIS A 206 -2.10 -1.45 13.76
CA HIS A 206 -1.17 -2.03 14.72
C HIS A 206 -1.68 -2.02 16.17
N LYS A 207 -2.60 -1.11 16.52
CA LYS A 207 -3.25 -1.08 17.85
C LYS A 207 -4.23 -2.25 18.06
N ILE A 208 -4.69 -2.88 17.00
CA ILE A 208 -5.72 -3.93 17.05
C ILE A 208 -5.24 -5.30 16.58
N GLY A 209 -4.01 -5.40 16.07
CA GLY A 209 -3.38 -6.64 15.62
C GLY A 209 -2.03 -6.40 14.99
N LYS A 210 -1.37 -7.48 14.61
CA LYS A 210 -0.03 -7.43 13.99
C LYS A 210 -0.10 -7.09 12.51
N ILE A 211 0.90 -6.40 12.03
CA ILE A 211 1.15 -6.18 10.59
C ILE A 211 2.44 -6.92 10.24
N MET A 212 2.39 -7.79 9.23
CA MET A 212 3.54 -8.63 8.88
C MET A 212 4.10 -8.29 7.50
N TYR A 213 5.41 -8.31 7.37
CA TYR A 213 6.11 -8.33 6.10
C TYR A 213 6.32 -9.79 5.67
N LEU A 214 5.90 -10.12 4.45
CA LEU A 214 6.00 -11.46 3.87
C LEU A 214 6.89 -11.43 2.62
N PRO A 215 8.12 -11.93 2.68
CA PRO A 215 9.06 -11.88 1.55
C PRO A 215 8.63 -12.72 0.34
N ASP A 216 7.82 -13.76 0.54
CA ASP A 216 7.33 -14.64 -0.52
C ASP A 216 6.11 -14.06 -1.26
N MET A 217 5.42 -13.06 -0.69
CA MET A 217 4.54 -12.20 -1.45
C MET A 217 5.39 -11.26 -2.30
N LYS A 218 5.32 -11.34 -3.62
CA LYS A 218 6.18 -10.56 -4.54
C LYS A 218 5.36 -9.67 -5.45
N ILE A 219 5.78 -8.43 -5.58
CA ILE A 219 5.17 -7.47 -6.51
C ILE A 219 6.24 -6.68 -7.27
N ILE A 220 5.85 -6.14 -8.42
CA ILE A 220 6.61 -5.11 -9.12
C ILE A 220 5.82 -3.81 -8.98
N HIS A 221 6.44 -2.75 -8.47
CA HIS A 221 5.83 -1.44 -8.31
C HIS A 221 6.56 -0.42 -9.18
N PHE A 222 5.92 0.05 -10.25
CA PHE A 222 6.52 0.96 -11.23
C PHE A 222 6.58 2.41 -10.75
N GLY A 223 5.83 2.75 -9.70
CA GLY A 223 5.85 4.07 -9.08
C GLY A 223 7.10 4.30 -8.20
N GLY A 224 7.13 5.43 -7.50
CA GLY A 224 8.17 5.72 -6.51
C GLY A 224 8.95 7.03 -6.74
N ASN A 225 8.71 7.74 -7.86
CA ASN A 225 9.38 9.02 -8.16
C ASN A 225 8.64 10.24 -7.56
N SER A 226 8.12 10.13 -6.34
CA SER A 226 7.36 11.22 -5.69
C SER A 226 8.19 12.50 -5.51
N SER A 227 9.49 12.39 -5.34
CA SER A 227 10.42 13.52 -5.17
C SER A 227 10.55 14.43 -6.41
N ARG A 228 10.08 14.01 -7.57
CA ARG A 228 10.11 14.79 -8.82
C ARG A 228 8.83 15.58 -9.11
N LYS A 229 7.85 15.57 -8.23
CA LYS A 229 6.50 16.08 -8.49
C LYS A 229 6.30 17.59 -8.19
N GLY A 230 7.35 18.34 -7.90
CA GLY A 230 7.31 19.81 -7.74
C GLY A 230 6.88 20.30 -6.36
N MET A 231 6.90 21.63 -6.16
CA MET A 231 6.71 22.32 -4.87
C MET A 231 5.38 21.98 -4.17
N LYS A 232 4.28 21.84 -4.93
CA LYS A 232 2.97 21.49 -4.37
C LYS A 232 3.00 20.16 -3.59
N HIS A 233 3.72 19.15 -4.12
CA HIS A 233 3.87 17.86 -3.44
C HIS A 233 4.75 17.95 -2.20
N ILE A 234 5.77 18.81 -2.20
CA ILE A 234 6.60 19.07 -1.01
C ILE A 234 5.74 19.70 0.10
N CYS A 235 4.94 20.72 -0.22
CA CYS A 235 4.03 21.34 0.76
C CYS A 235 3.03 20.33 1.34
N MET A 236 2.42 19.48 0.50
CA MET A 236 1.52 18.43 0.97
C MET A 236 2.23 17.41 1.87
N PHE A 237 3.45 17.00 1.51
CA PHE A 237 4.25 16.09 2.33
C PHE A 237 4.56 16.67 3.70
N VAL A 238 5.02 17.93 3.76
CA VAL A 238 5.34 18.63 5.02
C VAL A 238 4.09 18.81 5.88
N ALA A 239 2.99 19.25 5.29
CA ALA A 239 1.72 19.42 6.01
C ALA A 239 1.22 18.08 6.61
N SER A 240 1.27 17.00 5.83
CA SER A 240 0.87 15.67 6.29
C SER A 240 1.83 15.12 7.34
N MET A 241 3.15 15.36 7.19
CA MET A 241 4.18 14.99 8.17
C MET A 241 3.92 15.65 9.53
N ILE A 242 3.64 16.95 9.56
CA ILE A 242 3.34 17.69 10.79
C ILE A 242 2.08 17.12 11.46
N LYS A 243 1.00 16.87 10.68
CA LYS A 243 -0.22 16.24 11.19
C LYS A 243 0.07 14.87 11.81
N PHE A 244 0.90 14.06 11.14
CA PHE A 244 1.27 12.72 11.60
C PHE A 244 2.02 12.78 12.93
N PHE A 245 3.10 13.56 13.01
CA PHE A 245 3.88 13.66 14.24
C PHE A 245 3.10 14.30 15.40
N ASN A 246 2.26 15.29 15.14
CA ASN A 246 1.40 15.88 16.18
C ASN A 246 0.40 14.85 16.76
N ARG A 247 -0.03 13.87 15.96
CA ARG A 247 -0.97 12.83 16.42
C ARG A 247 -0.27 11.67 17.13
N TYR A 248 0.86 11.21 16.59
CA TYR A 248 1.48 9.95 17.00
C TYR A 248 2.78 10.12 17.77
N GLY A 249 3.26 11.34 17.93
CA GLY A 249 4.47 11.68 18.66
C GLY A 249 5.66 12.01 17.74
N TRP A 250 6.41 13.02 18.17
CA TRP A 250 7.61 13.50 17.48
C TRP A 250 8.80 12.61 17.80
N LYS A 251 9.41 12.05 16.76
CA LYS A 251 10.70 11.37 16.84
C LYS A 251 11.70 12.15 15.98
N ILE A 252 12.67 12.80 16.64
CA ILE A 252 13.63 13.67 15.93
C ILE A 252 14.76 12.82 15.33
N PHE A 253 15.26 11.81 16.07
CA PHE A 253 16.41 10.98 15.69
C PHE A 253 16.09 9.48 15.65
#